data_1792172ba70baabadd49253279fd798b
#
_entry.id   1792172ba70baabadd49253279fd798b
#
_cell.length_a   1.000
_cell.length_b   1.000
_cell.length_c   1.000
_cell.angle_alpha   90.00
_cell.angle_beta   90.00
_cell.angle_gamma   90.00
#
_symmetry.space_group_name_H-M   'P 1'
#
loop_
_entity.id
_entity.type
_entity.pdbx_description
1 polymer ?
#
loop_
_entity_poly.entity_id
_entity_poly.type
_entity_poly.pdbx_seq_one_letter_code
_entity_poly.pdbx_strand_id
1 'polypeptide(L)'
;MEKKEHNQVNDVINLEKSELYMAEIYNIIDDKEKISQYEKKYKNRLYYHILLSLTHKSFNEKESKNLFEAILKHKKSLDEILNRDVGISVATLDYLQNIKKLFHYPTIVEESTSDFLTDSTTKDGLTNLYVRDVLDIFLRKEIDNAKRQNSYVSFMLIDIDDFKKVNDTYGHQKGDEVLEKIGKILNNSSRKMDFAARYGGEELCLVLPNTKSDKAYEIATRIREKIKSFIFDDFFVTVSIGISQSDENINDEIK
;
A
#
# COMPACT_ATOMS: atom_id res chain seq x y z
N MET A 1 14.75 -10.00 -6.06
CA MET A 1 13.36 -9.92 -6.55
C MET A 1 12.52 -8.97 -5.71
N GLU A 2 12.79 -8.80 -4.42
CA GLU A 2 12.06 -7.92 -3.47
C GLU A 2 12.03 -6.42 -3.81
N LYS A 3 13.09 -5.86 -4.40
CA LYS A 3 13.13 -4.42 -4.77
C LYS A 3 12.15 -3.97 -5.87
N LYS A 4 11.55 -4.90 -6.64
CA LYS A 4 10.65 -4.54 -7.75
C LYS A 4 9.18 -4.41 -7.33
N GLU A 5 8.76 -5.12 -6.29
CA GLU A 5 7.38 -5.09 -5.80
C GLU A 5 7.13 -3.85 -4.94
N HIS A 6 8.14 -3.41 -4.18
CA HIS A 6 8.08 -2.22 -3.33
C HIS A 6 7.72 -0.93 -4.10
N ASN A 7 8.11 -0.85 -5.39
CA ASN A 7 7.79 0.31 -6.23
C ASN A 7 6.30 0.42 -6.62
N GLN A 8 5.56 -0.69 -6.70
CA GLN A 8 4.13 -0.63 -7.10
C GLN A 8 3.24 -0.06 -5.99
N VAL A 9 3.46 -0.48 -4.75
CA VAL A 9 2.67 0.01 -3.61
C VAL A 9 2.98 1.47 -3.31
N ASN A 10 4.25 1.86 -3.40
CA ASN A 10 4.67 3.25 -3.22
C ASN A 10 4.02 4.19 -4.26
N ASP A 11 3.85 3.72 -5.50
CA ASP A 11 3.18 4.49 -6.56
C ASP A 11 1.65 4.58 -6.36
N VAL A 12 1.05 3.60 -5.69
CA VAL A 12 -0.41 3.47 -5.51
C VAL A 12 -0.89 4.13 -4.23
N ILE A 13 -0.21 3.91 -3.11
CA ILE A 13 -0.63 4.40 -1.79
C ILE A 13 -0.04 5.79 -1.50
N ASN A 14 0.73 6.36 -2.45
CA ASN A 14 1.50 7.58 -2.22
C ASN A 14 2.47 7.42 -1.04
N LEU A 15 3.01 6.22 -0.88
CA LEU A 15 4.15 5.94 -0.01
C LEU A 15 5.41 6.57 -0.66
N GLU A 16 5.32 7.87 -0.97
CA GLU A 16 6.49 8.65 -1.32
C GLU A 16 7.46 8.50 -0.15
N LYS A 17 8.54 7.74 -0.37
CA LYS A 17 9.64 7.73 0.59
C LYS A 17 10.18 9.15 0.62
N SER A 18 10.25 9.72 1.81
CA SER A 18 10.94 10.99 1.95
C SER A 18 12.38 10.80 1.47
N GLU A 19 12.87 11.74 0.67
CA GLU A 19 14.29 11.80 0.33
C GLU A 19 15.14 12.31 1.50
N LEU A 20 14.51 12.65 2.64
CA LEU A 20 15.14 13.24 3.81
C LEU A 20 15.06 12.26 4.99
N TYR A 21 16.22 11.80 5.45
CA TYR A 21 16.32 10.87 6.59
C TYR A 21 16.18 11.60 7.92
N MET A 22 15.70 10.89 8.95
CA MET A 22 15.55 11.43 10.31
C MET A 22 16.83 12.07 10.85
N ALA A 23 17.99 11.46 10.62
CA ALA A 23 19.28 12.01 11.03
C ALA A 23 19.58 13.38 10.40
N GLU A 24 19.16 13.62 9.15
CA GLU A 24 19.29 14.94 8.50
C GLU A 24 18.32 15.94 9.11
N ILE A 25 17.09 15.52 9.44
CA ILE A 25 16.09 16.38 10.11
C ILE A 25 16.64 16.87 11.44
N TYR A 26 17.15 15.96 12.29
CA TYR A 26 17.77 16.35 13.58
C TYR A 26 18.94 17.32 13.40
N ASN A 27 19.68 17.24 12.29
CA ASN A 27 20.82 18.13 12.02
C ASN A 27 20.42 19.54 11.57
N ILE A 28 19.23 19.73 11.01
CA ILE A 28 18.81 21.00 10.40
C ILE A 28 17.80 21.78 11.21
N ILE A 29 17.04 21.13 12.12
CA ILE A 29 15.88 21.76 12.79
C ILE A 29 16.21 23.00 13.61
N ASP A 30 17.41 23.06 14.19
CA ASP A 30 17.87 24.17 15.05
C ASP A 30 18.79 25.14 14.31
N ASP A 31 19.04 24.95 13.02
CA ASP A 31 20.01 25.72 12.22
C ASP A 31 19.34 26.38 11.01
N LYS A 32 19.07 27.67 11.13
CA LYS A 32 18.40 28.46 10.07
C LYS A 32 19.20 28.51 8.77
N GLU A 33 20.55 28.51 8.83
CA GLU A 33 21.38 28.54 7.63
C GLU A 33 21.29 27.20 6.89
N LYS A 34 21.33 26.10 7.61
CA LYS A 34 21.14 24.77 7.04
C LYS A 34 19.73 24.60 6.46
N ILE A 35 18.67 25.04 7.16
CA ILE A 35 17.31 25.03 6.60
C ILE A 35 17.29 25.76 5.25
N SER A 36 17.89 26.94 5.14
CA SER A 36 17.92 27.70 3.88
C SER A 36 18.69 26.97 2.76
N GLN A 37 19.77 26.25 3.10
CA GLN A 37 20.50 25.42 2.13
C GLN A 37 19.66 24.23 1.65
N TYR A 38 18.96 23.58 2.57
CA TYR A 38 18.08 22.45 2.25
C TYR A 38 16.82 22.88 1.49
N GLU A 39 16.24 24.07 1.74
CA GLU A 39 15.15 24.63 0.93
C GLU A 39 15.55 24.74 -0.55
N LYS A 40 16.79 25.15 -0.83
CA LYS A 40 17.34 25.22 -2.21
C LYS A 40 17.55 23.83 -2.80
N LYS A 41 18.08 22.87 -2.00
CA LYS A 41 18.32 21.48 -2.42
C LYS A 41 17.01 20.78 -2.83
N TYR A 42 15.96 20.97 -2.03
CA TYR A 42 14.67 20.32 -2.24
C TYR A 42 13.65 21.13 -3.05
N LYS A 43 14.09 22.19 -3.75
CA LYS A 43 13.28 22.99 -4.70
C LYS A 43 11.93 23.40 -4.14
N ASN A 44 11.91 23.96 -2.94
CA ASN A 44 10.71 24.36 -2.21
C ASN A 44 9.76 23.20 -1.81
N ARG A 45 10.28 22.00 -1.63
CA ARG A 45 9.53 20.83 -1.07
C ARG A 45 10.17 20.31 0.23
N LEU A 46 11.01 21.11 0.90
CA LEU A 46 11.69 20.67 2.12
C LEU A 46 10.72 20.29 3.23
N TYR A 47 9.76 21.14 3.50
CA TYR A 47 8.81 20.92 4.62
C TYR A 47 7.89 19.74 4.35
N TYR A 48 7.52 19.51 3.11
CA TYR A 48 6.82 18.30 2.67
C TYR A 48 7.62 17.04 3.04
N HIS A 49 8.91 16.98 2.69
CA HIS A 49 9.76 15.83 3.01
C HIS A 49 9.98 15.68 4.52
N ILE A 50 10.14 16.77 5.27
CA ILE A 50 10.25 16.74 6.74
C ILE A 50 8.98 16.12 7.35
N LEU A 51 7.80 16.61 6.99
CA LEU A 51 6.54 16.10 7.55
C LEU A 51 6.28 14.66 7.12
N LEU A 52 6.62 14.31 5.89
CA LEU A 52 6.50 12.94 5.40
C LEU A 52 7.39 11.96 6.20
N SER A 53 8.65 12.33 6.49
CA SER A 53 9.52 11.51 7.35
C SER A 53 9.02 11.40 8.80
N LEU A 54 8.49 12.50 9.35
CA LEU A 54 8.05 12.53 10.76
C LEU A 54 6.70 11.80 10.96
N THR A 55 5.85 11.70 9.94
CA THR A 55 4.45 11.33 10.12
C THR A 55 3.96 10.23 9.16
N HIS A 56 4.75 9.89 8.12
CA HIS A 56 4.34 9.04 7.00
C HIS A 56 3.03 9.49 6.31
N LYS A 57 2.66 10.78 6.50
CA LYS A 57 1.47 11.39 5.92
C LYS A 57 1.85 12.55 5.02
N SER A 58 1.30 12.60 3.83
CA SER A 58 1.55 13.67 2.87
C SER A 58 0.65 14.88 3.15
N PHE A 59 1.25 16.06 3.13
CA PHE A 59 0.60 17.36 3.19
C PHE A 59 1.14 18.21 2.04
N ASN A 60 0.43 19.25 1.59
CA ASN A 60 1.03 20.16 0.61
C ASN A 60 2.14 21.00 1.28
N GLU A 61 3.08 21.54 0.49
CA GLU A 61 4.27 22.26 1.02
C GLU A 61 3.93 23.42 1.96
N LYS A 62 2.91 24.22 1.62
CA LYS A 62 2.47 25.33 2.45
C LYS A 62 1.93 24.87 3.80
N GLU A 63 1.13 23.84 3.79
CA GLU A 63 0.59 23.22 4.99
C GLU A 63 1.68 22.58 5.83
N SER A 64 2.62 21.87 5.18
CA SER A 64 3.78 21.28 5.82
C SER A 64 4.65 22.31 6.53
N LYS A 65 4.91 23.44 5.89
CA LYS A 65 5.66 24.54 6.50
C LYS A 65 4.98 25.08 7.75
N ASN A 66 3.69 25.37 7.65
CA ASN A 66 2.90 25.88 8.78
C ASN A 66 2.85 24.89 9.94
N LEU A 67 2.66 23.59 9.65
CA LEU A 67 2.67 22.53 10.66
C LEU A 67 4.04 22.39 11.30
N PHE A 68 5.11 22.40 10.52
CA PHE A 68 6.47 22.28 11.03
C PHE A 68 6.85 23.42 11.95
N GLU A 69 6.56 24.68 11.56
CA GLU A 69 6.80 25.86 12.39
C GLU A 69 6.02 25.78 13.72
N ALA A 70 4.78 25.31 13.68
CA ALA A 70 3.96 25.13 14.87
C ALA A 70 4.48 23.99 15.77
N ILE A 71 4.96 22.89 15.19
CA ILE A 71 5.60 21.78 15.90
C ILE A 71 6.88 22.25 16.59
N LEU A 72 7.72 23.02 15.91
CA LEU A 72 8.94 23.58 16.52
C LEU A 72 8.63 24.50 17.72
N LYS A 73 7.60 25.35 17.59
CA LYS A 73 7.14 26.19 18.70
C LYS A 73 6.64 25.36 19.89
N HIS A 74 5.89 24.28 19.57
CA HIS A 74 5.38 23.37 20.59
C HIS A 74 6.52 22.60 21.27
N LYS A 75 7.50 22.09 20.49
CA LYS A 75 8.72 21.45 21.02
C LYS A 75 9.41 22.33 22.03
N LYS A 76 9.65 23.62 21.68
CA LYS A 76 10.30 24.56 22.57
C LYS A 76 9.53 24.72 23.89
N SER A 77 8.22 24.82 23.84
CA SER A 77 7.39 24.89 25.05
C SER A 77 7.49 23.63 25.91
N LEU A 78 7.52 22.45 25.29
CA LEU A 78 7.70 21.20 26.02
C LEU A 78 9.09 21.08 26.63
N ASP A 79 10.14 21.50 25.93
CA ASP A 79 11.51 21.49 26.42
C ASP A 79 11.66 22.39 27.67
N GLU A 80 11.02 23.59 27.65
CA GLU A 80 11.00 24.51 28.77
C GLU A 80 10.25 23.95 30.00
N ILE A 81 9.07 23.35 29.78
CA ILE A 81 8.25 22.76 30.86
C ILE A 81 8.94 21.54 31.48
N LEU A 82 9.51 20.66 30.65
CA LEU A 82 10.11 19.40 31.09
C LEU A 82 11.58 19.54 31.48
N ASN A 83 12.17 20.71 31.25
CA ASN A 83 13.60 21.01 31.46
C ASN A 83 14.54 19.97 30.84
N ARG A 84 14.19 19.50 29.63
CA ARG A 84 14.98 18.58 28.81
C ARG A 84 14.57 18.66 27.35
N ASP A 85 15.45 18.29 26.44
CA ASP A 85 15.07 18.09 25.03
C ASP A 85 14.12 16.89 24.90
N VAL A 86 12.93 17.12 24.36
CA VAL A 86 11.93 16.05 24.10
C VAL A 86 12.08 15.42 22.71
N GLY A 87 12.92 16.00 21.85
CA GLY A 87 13.10 15.56 20.47
C GLY A 87 11.92 15.93 19.56
N ILE A 88 12.22 16.09 18.28
CA ILE A 88 11.23 16.53 17.28
C ILE A 88 10.13 15.49 17.07
N SER A 89 10.43 14.20 17.11
CA SER A 89 9.46 13.12 16.90
C SER A 89 8.38 13.12 17.98
N VAL A 90 8.77 13.28 19.25
CA VAL A 90 7.83 13.36 20.39
C VAL A 90 6.96 14.60 20.30
N ALA A 91 7.56 15.77 20.01
CA ALA A 91 6.82 17.01 19.86
C ALA A 91 5.85 16.97 18.67
N THR A 92 6.24 16.33 17.57
CA THR A 92 5.36 16.11 16.39
C THR A 92 4.16 15.26 16.76
N LEU A 93 4.39 14.14 17.43
CA LEU A 93 3.33 13.23 17.85
C LEU A 93 2.33 13.92 18.78
N ASP A 94 2.84 14.57 19.84
CA ASP A 94 2.01 15.26 20.82
C ASP A 94 1.20 16.40 20.18
N TYR A 95 1.84 17.22 19.33
CA TYR A 95 1.17 18.32 18.64
C TYR A 95 0.04 17.83 17.70
N LEU A 96 0.32 16.83 16.88
CA LEU A 96 -0.64 16.34 15.89
C LEU A 96 -1.78 15.54 16.53
N GLN A 97 -1.53 14.83 17.63
CA GLN A 97 -2.53 14.07 18.34
C GLN A 97 -3.37 14.95 19.28
N ASN A 98 -2.73 15.70 20.16
CA ASN A 98 -3.40 16.36 21.29
C ASN A 98 -3.85 17.80 20.95
N ILE A 99 -3.11 18.53 20.11
CA ILE A 99 -3.41 19.92 19.75
C ILE A 99 -4.22 19.98 18.45
N LYS A 100 -3.74 19.36 17.37
CA LYS A 100 -4.40 19.39 16.05
C LYS A 100 -5.46 18.33 15.88
N LYS A 101 -5.44 17.25 16.67
CA LYS A 101 -6.37 16.10 16.59
C LYS A 101 -6.41 15.46 15.19
N LEU A 102 -5.28 15.47 14.49
CA LEU A 102 -5.13 14.86 13.15
C LEU A 102 -4.84 13.36 13.24
N PHE A 103 -4.33 12.88 14.38
CA PHE A 103 -4.09 11.48 14.67
C PHE A 103 -4.98 11.01 15.82
N HIS A 104 -5.62 9.85 15.65
CA HIS A 104 -6.48 9.29 16.67
C HIS A 104 -5.78 8.19 17.49
N TYR A 105 -5.06 7.29 16.82
CA TYR A 105 -4.34 6.18 17.46
C TYR A 105 -2.97 6.00 16.80
N PRO A 106 -2.04 6.97 16.95
CA PRO A 106 -0.72 6.86 16.32
C PRO A 106 0.10 5.76 16.99
N THR A 107 0.86 5.03 16.19
CA THR A 107 1.83 4.04 16.66
C THR A 107 3.23 4.51 16.33
N ILE A 108 4.17 4.37 17.27
CA ILE A 108 5.58 4.66 17.04
C ILE A 108 6.25 3.39 16.54
N VAL A 109 6.94 3.51 15.42
CA VAL A 109 7.64 2.42 14.76
C VAL A 109 9.09 2.80 14.52
N GLU A 110 10.00 1.89 14.79
CA GLU A 110 11.41 2.09 14.48
C GLU A 110 11.63 2.10 12.97
N GLU A 111 12.45 3.02 12.45
CA GLU A 111 12.65 3.22 11.00
C GLU A 111 13.15 1.95 10.28
N SER A 112 13.97 1.13 10.96
CA SER A 112 14.43 -0.16 10.46
C SER A 112 13.30 -1.18 10.24
N THR A 113 12.15 -0.97 10.90
CA THR A 113 10.99 -1.86 10.87
C THR A 113 9.91 -1.36 9.90
N SER A 114 10.03 -0.12 9.37
CA SER A 114 9.01 0.51 8.52
C SER A 114 8.76 -0.27 7.22
N ASP A 115 9.80 -0.81 6.60
CA ASP A 115 9.67 -1.62 5.39
C ASP A 115 8.92 -2.94 5.69
N PHE A 116 9.20 -3.56 6.84
CA PHE A 116 8.49 -4.75 7.30
C PHE A 116 7.02 -4.46 7.64
N LEU A 117 6.72 -3.32 8.27
CA LEU A 117 5.34 -2.94 8.58
C LEU A 117 4.54 -2.55 7.34
N THR A 118 5.17 -1.90 6.36
CA THR A 118 4.53 -1.61 5.08
C THR A 118 4.13 -2.90 4.39
N ASP A 119 5.01 -3.89 4.33
CA ASP A 119 4.70 -5.20 3.76
C ASP A 119 3.64 -5.94 4.60
N SER A 120 3.74 -5.92 5.92
CA SER A 120 2.78 -6.59 6.82
C SER A 120 1.40 -5.93 6.86
N THR A 121 1.29 -4.65 6.53
CA THR A 121 -0.01 -3.93 6.47
C THR A 121 -0.62 -3.91 5.08
N THR A 122 0.18 -4.11 4.04
CA THR A 122 -0.28 -4.04 2.64
C THR A 122 -0.41 -5.41 1.98
N LYS A 123 0.22 -6.44 2.55
CA LYS A 123 0.16 -7.81 2.02
C LYS A 123 -0.45 -8.79 3.03
N ASP A 124 -1.20 -9.73 2.50
CA ASP A 124 -1.72 -10.87 3.23
C ASP A 124 -0.59 -11.84 3.57
N GLY A 125 -0.42 -12.14 4.87
CA GLY A 125 0.70 -12.94 5.37
C GLY A 125 0.72 -14.38 4.87
N LEU A 126 -0.41 -14.93 4.42
CA LEU A 126 -0.52 -16.28 3.90
C LEU A 126 -0.24 -16.35 2.40
N THR A 127 -0.91 -15.51 1.62
CA THR A 127 -0.83 -15.57 0.15
C THR A 127 0.26 -14.70 -0.45
N ASN A 128 0.79 -13.76 0.32
CA ASN A 128 1.69 -12.69 -0.12
C ASN A 128 1.12 -11.84 -1.27
N LEU A 129 -0.22 -11.83 -1.40
CA LEU A 129 -0.96 -10.91 -2.25
C LEU A 129 -1.29 -9.64 -1.47
N TYR A 130 -1.67 -8.57 -2.17
CA TYR A 130 -2.10 -7.37 -1.49
C TYR A 130 -3.41 -7.58 -0.73
N VAL A 131 -3.64 -6.82 0.35
CA VAL A 131 -4.89 -6.84 1.09
C VAL A 131 -5.97 -6.01 0.38
N ARG A 132 -7.24 -6.24 0.71
CA ARG A 132 -8.41 -5.58 0.12
C ARG A 132 -8.34 -4.04 0.18
N ASP A 133 -7.89 -3.47 1.29
CA ASP A 133 -7.83 -2.01 1.45
C ASP A 133 -6.89 -1.35 0.43
N VAL A 134 -5.79 -2.02 0.09
CA VAL A 134 -4.84 -1.57 -0.94
C VAL A 134 -5.44 -1.73 -2.33
N LEU A 135 -6.20 -2.82 -2.57
CA LEU A 135 -6.89 -3.06 -3.83
C LEU A 135 -7.86 -1.93 -4.17
N ASP A 136 -8.68 -1.49 -3.22
CA ASP A 136 -9.69 -0.46 -3.45
C ASP A 136 -9.05 0.87 -3.90
N ILE A 137 -7.91 1.22 -3.30
CA ILE A 137 -7.14 2.41 -3.68
C ILE A 137 -6.56 2.25 -5.10
N PHE A 138 -5.95 1.08 -5.38
CA PHE A 138 -5.35 0.80 -6.69
C PHE A 138 -6.40 0.81 -7.80
N LEU A 139 -7.51 0.12 -7.61
CA LEU A 139 -8.57 -0.01 -8.60
C LEU A 139 -9.16 1.35 -8.99
N ARG A 140 -9.44 2.22 -8.00
CA ARG A 140 -9.92 3.59 -8.25
C ARG A 140 -8.93 4.38 -9.09
N LYS A 141 -7.64 4.35 -8.72
CA LYS A 141 -6.58 5.03 -9.45
C LYS A 141 -6.47 4.54 -10.90
N GLU A 142 -6.53 3.22 -11.12
CA GLU A 142 -6.40 2.67 -12.48
C GLU A 142 -7.65 2.94 -13.34
N ILE A 143 -8.84 2.96 -12.76
CA ILE A 143 -10.07 3.41 -13.46
C ILE A 143 -9.93 4.88 -13.89
N ASP A 144 -9.45 5.76 -13.00
CA ASP A 144 -9.23 7.18 -13.32
C ASP A 144 -8.14 7.37 -14.38
N ASN A 145 -7.08 6.57 -14.35
CA ASN A 145 -6.03 6.56 -15.36
C ASN A 145 -6.59 6.11 -16.71
N ALA A 146 -7.38 5.04 -16.73
CA ALA A 146 -7.99 4.51 -17.94
C ALA A 146 -8.93 5.53 -18.60
N LYS A 147 -9.78 6.23 -17.81
CA LYS A 147 -10.63 7.33 -18.28
C LYS A 147 -9.80 8.43 -18.94
N ARG A 148 -8.67 8.85 -18.33
CA ARG A 148 -7.81 9.92 -18.87
C ARG A 148 -7.07 9.52 -20.13
N GLN A 149 -6.68 8.24 -20.23
CA GLN A 149 -5.86 7.73 -21.35
C GLN A 149 -6.70 7.08 -22.45
N ASN A 150 -8.02 7.07 -22.33
CA ASN A 150 -8.94 6.35 -23.20
C ASN A 150 -8.53 4.87 -23.37
N SER A 151 -8.26 4.23 -22.24
CA SER A 151 -7.82 2.83 -22.17
C SER A 151 -8.78 2.02 -21.29
N TYR A 152 -8.46 0.74 -21.05
CA TYR A 152 -9.32 -0.20 -20.34
C TYR A 152 -8.64 -0.73 -19.09
N VAL A 153 -9.45 -1.03 -18.06
CA VAL A 153 -9.04 -1.85 -16.92
C VAL A 153 -9.95 -3.06 -16.86
N SER A 154 -9.38 -4.25 -16.81
CA SER A 154 -10.14 -5.46 -16.50
C SER A 154 -9.91 -5.86 -15.05
N PHE A 155 -10.97 -6.31 -14.41
CA PHE A 155 -10.97 -6.85 -13.06
C PHE A 155 -11.41 -8.30 -13.10
N MET A 156 -10.70 -9.17 -12.39
CA MET A 156 -11.04 -10.56 -12.19
C MET A 156 -11.31 -10.81 -10.71
N LEU A 157 -12.44 -11.44 -10.42
CA LEU A 157 -12.70 -12.04 -9.11
C LEU A 157 -12.56 -13.55 -9.25
N ILE A 158 -11.78 -14.16 -8.38
CA ILE A 158 -11.38 -15.56 -8.41
C ILE A 158 -11.81 -16.20 -7.09
N ASP A 159 -12.60 -17.25 -7.16
CA ASP A 159 -13.08 -18.01 -6.00
C ASP A 159 -12.62 -19.46 -6.11
N ILE A 160 -12.19 -20.06 -5.00
CA ILE A 160 -11.72 -21.46 -4.99
C ILE A 160 -12.92 -22.38 -4.83
N ASP A 161 -13.17 -23.19 -5.86
CA ASP A 161 -14.30 -24.10 -5.87
C ASP A 161 -14.21 -25.11 -4.72
N ASP A 162 -15.32 -25.28 -3.98
CA ASP A 162 -15.44 -26.24 -2.88
C ASP A 162 -14.39 -26.07 -1.74
N PHE A 163 -13.84 -24.85 -1.52
CA PHE A 163 -12.76 -24.62 -0.56
C PHE A 163 -13.11 -25.08 0.86
N LYS A 164 -14.36 -24.85 1.28
CA LYS A 164 -14.85 -25.36 2.56
C LYS A 164 -14.71 -26.88 2.66
N LYS A 165 -15.01 -27.63 1.59
CA LYS A 165 -14.87 -29.08 1.56
C LYS A 165 -13.41 -29.54 1.67
N VAL A 166 -12.48 -28.77 1.11
CA VAL A 166 -11.04 -28.98 1.29
C VAL A 166 -10.68 -28.85 2.77
N ASN A 167 -11.10 -27.77 3.43
CA ASN A 167 -10.87 -27.56 4.86
C ASN A 167 -11.50 -28.65 5.73
N ASP A 168 -12.73 -29.05 5.43
CA ASP A 168 -13.46 -30.05 6.20
C ASP A 168 -12.85 -31.45 6.03
N THR A 169 -12.25 -31.76 4.87
CA THR A 169 -11.69 -33.09 4.56
C THR A 169 -10.22 -33.20 4.96
N TYR A 170 -9.41 -32.17 4.70
CA TYR A 170 -7.94 -32.22 4.83
C TYR A 170 -7.42 -31.31 5.95
N GLY A 171 -8.29 -30.56 6.60
CA GLY A 171 -7.96 -29.61 7.68
C GLY A 171 -7.53 -28.25 7.17
N HIS A 172 -7.62 -27.23 8.04
CA HIS A 172 -7.32 -25.84 7.73
C HIS A 172 -5.87 -25.61 7.26
N GLN A 173 -4.90 -26.37 7.78
CA GLN A 173 -3.50 -26.26 7.32
C GLN A 173 -3.35 -26.60 5.84
N LYS A 174 -4.11 -27.58 5.35
CA LYS A 174 -4.11 -27.93 3.92
C LYS A 174 -4.82 -26.87 3.09
N GLY A 175 -5.89 -26.26 3.59
CA GLY A 175 -6.50 -25.08 2.98
C GLY A 175 -5.54 -23.91 2.88
N ASP A 176 -4.73 -23.66 3.90
CA ASP A 176 -3.69 -22.63 3.90
C ASP A 176 -2.63 -22.90 2.82
N GLU A 177 -2.18 -24.16 2.67
CA GLU A 177 -1.25 -24.54 1.59
C GLU A 177 -1.86 -24.29 0.19
N VAL A 178 -3.16 -24.53 0.02
CA VAL A 178 -3.89 -24.25 -1.23
C VAL A 178 -3.87 -22.74 -1.51
N LEU A 179 -4.23 -21.92 -0.54
CA LEU A 179 -4.23 -20.46 -0.65
C LEU A 179 -2.84 -19.90 -0.97
N GLU A 180 -1.81 -20.35 -0.26
CA GLU A 180 -0.42 -19.96 -0.50
C GLU A 180 0.03 -20.31 -1.93
N LYS A 181 -0.33 -21.51 -2.39
CA LYS A 181 0.02 -21.96 -3.75
C LYS A 181 -0.66 -21.14 -4.83
N ILE A 182 -1.96 -20.86 -4.66
CA ILE A 182 -2.71 -20.04 -5.61
C ILE A 182 -2.17 -18.62 -5.62
N GLY A 183 -1.86 -18.04 -4.45
CA GLY A 183 -1.20 -16.74 -4.35
C GLY A 183 0.10 -16.68 -5.16
N LYS A 184 0.95 -17.71 -5.04
CA LYS A 184 2.19 -17.83 -5.85
C LYS A 184 1.91 -17.95 -7.35
N ILE A 185 0.85 -18.68 -7.74
CA ILE A 185 0.46 -18.81 -9.16
C ILE A 185 -0.01 -17.46 -9.71
N LEU A 186 -0.82 -16.70 -8.96
CA LEU A 186 -1.28 -15.37 -9.37
C LEU A 186 -0.12 -14.39 -9.51
N ASN A 187 0.75 -14.26 -8.50
CA ASN A 187 1.94 -13.41 -8.57
C ASN A 187 2.82 -13.74 -9.77
N ASN A 188 3.09 -15.03 -10.03
CA ASN A 188 3.92 -15.46 -11.16
C ASN A 188 3.23 -15.33 -12.52
N SER A 189 1.92 -15.19 -12.56
CA SER A 189 1.14 -15.02 -13.79
C SER A 189 0.87 -13.56 -14.13
N SER A 190 1.10 -12.67 -13.19
CA SER A 190 0.89 -11.23 -13.27
C SER A 190 2.09 -10.52 -13.88
N ARG A 191 1.82 -9.47 -14.66
CA ARG A 191 2.83 -8.53 -15.16
C ARG A 191 3.18 -7.52 -14.08
N LYS A 192 4.24 -6.76 -14.29
CA LYS A 192 4.64 -5.68 -13.36
C LYS A 192 3.54 -4.64 -13.11
N MET A 193 2.67 -4.40 -14.08
CA MET A 193 1.57 -3.44 -13.99
C MET A 193 0.27 -4.06 -13.46
N ASP A 194 0.16 -5.39 -13.41
CA ASP A 194 -1.00 -6.08 -12.90
C ASP A 194 -0.96 -6.10 -11.37
N PHE A 195 -2.12 -6.15 -10.73
CA PHE A 195 -2.22 -6.09 -9.28
C PHE A 195 -3.07 -7.25 -8.75
N ALA A 196 -2.44 -8.13 -7.98
CA ALA A 196 -3.09 -9.28 -7.38
C ALA A 196 -3.33 -9.06 -5.88
N ALA A 197 -4.56 -9.31 -5.40
CA ALA A 197 -4.93 -9.14 -4.01
C ALA A 197 -5.78 -10.29 -3.48
N ARG A 198 -5.77 -10.47 -2.16
CA ARG A 198 -6.73 -11.30 -1.45
C ARG A 198 -7.93 -10.44 -1.06
N TYR A 199 -9.09 -10.75 -1.64
CA TYR A 199 -10.32 -9.99 -1.46
C TYR A 199 -11.07 -10.41 -0.19
N GLY A 200 -11.07 -11.71 0.10
CA GLY A 200 -11.75 -12.32 1.22
C GLY A 200 -11.05 -13.58 1.72
N GLY A 201 -11.77 -14.44 2.41
CA GLY A 201 -11.22 -15.70 2.95
C GLY A 201 -10.58 -16.58 1.87
N GLU A 202 -11.37 -16.97 0.87
CA GLU A 202 -10.98 -17.79 -0.28
C GLU A 202 -11.10 -17.07 -1.62
N GLU A 203 -11.48 -15.79 -1.56
CA GLU A 203 -11.65 -14.93 -2.72
C GLU A 203 -10.38 -14.15 -3.00
N LEU A 204 -9.91 -14.24 -4.23
CA LEU A 204 -8.72 -13.56 -4.74
C LEU A 204 -9.12 -12.68 -5.91
N CYS A 205 -8.31 -11.70 -6.25
CA CYS A 205 -8.61 -10.85 -7.40
C CYS A 205 -7.35 -10.42 -8.15
N LEU A 206 -7.57 -10.00 -9.38
CA LEU A 206 -6.51 -9.49 -10.24
C LEU A 206 -7.02 -8.28 -11.02
N VAL A 207 -6.33 -7.15 -10.90
CA VAL A 207 -6.57 -5.94 -11.70
C VAL A 207 -5.57 -5.91 -12.84
N LEU A 208 -6.05 -5.72 -14.04
CA LEU A 208 -5.29 -5.75 -15.29
C LEU A 208 -5.40 -4.39 -16.00
N PRO A 209 -4.52 -3.42 -15.72
CA PRO A 209 -4.47 -2.16 -16.45
C PRO A 209 -4.20 -2.38 -17.94
N ASN A 210 -4.74 -1.49 -18.78
CA ASN A 210 -4.59 -1.52 -20.25
C ASN A 210 -4.91 -2.88 -20.88
N THR A 211 -5.95 -3.56 -20.34
CA THR A 211 -6.31 -4.92 -20.78
C THR A 211 -7.81 -4.98 -21.04
N LYS A 212 -8.19 -5.40 -22.26
CA LYS A 212 -9.58 -5.64 -22.64
C LYS A 212 -10.08 -6.98 -22.12
N SER A 213 -11.40 -7.18 -22.07
CA SER A 213 -12.05 -8.37 -21.52
C SER A 213 -11.69 -9.66 -22.26
N ASP A 214 -11.51 -9.62 -23.58
CA ASP A 214 -11.06 -10.77 -24.38
C ASP A 214 -9.66 -11.24 -23.96
N LYS A 215 -8.74 -10.30 -23.76
CA LYS A 215 -7.38 -10.60 -23.29
C LYS A 215 -7.36 -11.01 -21.82
N ALA A 216 -8.22 -10.41 -20.98
CA ALA A 216 -8.41 -10.84 -19.61
C ALA A 216 -8.92 -12.29 -19.55
N TYR A 217 -9.83 -12.67 -20.45
CA TYR A 217 -10.33 -14.05 -20.53
C TYR A 217 -9.22 -15.08 -20.87
N GLU A 218 -8.31 -14.75 -21.80
CA GLU A 218 -7.14 -15.61 -22.09
C GLU A 218 -6.24 -15.77 -20.85
N ILE A 219 -6.03 -14.70 -20.10
CA ILE A 219 -5.22 -14.71 -18.86
C ILE A 219 -5.92 -15.56 -17.80
N ALA A 220 -7.23 -15.37 -17.60
CA ALA A 220 -8.03 -16.16 -16.66
C ALA A 220 -7.99 -17.66 -16.99
N THR A 221 -8.15 -18.01 -18.26
CA THR A 221 -8.07 -19.40 -18.71
C THR A 221 -6.71 -20.02 -18.40
N ARG A 222 -5.64 -19.30 -18.66
CA ARG A 222 -4.28 -19.76 -18.35
C ARG A 222 -4.04 -19.94 -16.84
N ILE A 223 -4.56 -19.02 -16.00
CA ILE A 223 -4.48 -19.11 -14.54
C ILE A 223 -5.26 -20.34 -14.06
N ARG A 224 -6.49 -20.51 -14.52
CA ARG A 224 -7.35 -21.64 -14.17
C ARG A 224 -6.70 -22.99 -14.50
N GLU A 225 -6.13 -23.13 -15.70
CA GLU A 225 -5.43 -24.35 -16.10
C GLU A 225 -4.17 -24.62 -15.25
N LYS A 226 -3.40 -23.58 -14.91
CA LYS A 226 -2.25 -23.72 -14.00
C LYS A 226 -2.67 -24.19 -12.61
N ILE A 227 -3.76 -23.63 -12.06
CA ILE A 227 -4.27 -24.05 -10.74
C ILE A 227 -4.73 -25.51 -10.83
N LYS A 228 -5.57 -25.85 -11.79
CA LYS A 228 -6.08 -27.20 -11.99
C LYS A 228 -4.99 -28.25 -12.21
N SER A 229 -3.88 -27.88 -12.85
CA SER A 229 -2.76 -28.79 -13.11
C SER A 229 -1.91 -29.08 -11.88
N PHE A 230 -2.09 -28.34 -10.79
CA PHE A 230 -1.34 -28.57 -9.57
C PHE A 230 -2.06 -29.61 -8.68
N ILE A 231 -1.31 -30.65 -8.31
CA ILE A 231 -1.81 -31.73 -7.47
C ILE A 231 -1.29 -31.51 -6.04
N PHE A 232 -2.19 -31.46 -5.09
CA PHE A 232 -1.90 -31.43 -3.65
C PHE A 232 -2.01 -32.84 -3.11
N ASP A 233 -0.88 -33.47 -2.84
CA ASP A 233 -0.83 -34.87 -2.41
C ASP A 233 -1.69 -35.80 -3.32
N ASP A 234 -2.97 -35.97 -3.03
CA ASP A 234 -3.92 -36.84 -3.69
C ASP A 234 -5.16 -36.13 -4.29
N PHE A 235 -5.21 -34.78 -4.21
CA PHE A 235 -6.31 -34.00 -4.76
C PHE A 235 -5.84 -32.78 -5.55
N PHE A 236 -6.76 -32.18 -6.29
CA PHE A 236 -6.57 -30.89 -6.97
C PHE A 236 -7.75 -29.97 -6.67
N VAL A 237 -7.55 -28.68 -6.88
CA VAL A 237 -8.61 -27.68 -6.78
C VAL A 237 -8.84 -27.01 -8.12
N THR A 238 -10.05 -26.47 -8.30
CA THR A 238 -10.39 -25.60 -9.43
C THR A 238 -10.81 -24.24 -8.91
N VAL A 239 -10.91 -23.28 -9.81
CA VAL A 239 -11.36 -21.92 -9.48
C VAL A 239 -12.42 -21.47 -10.47
N SER A 240 -13.41 -20.75 -9.98
CA SER A 240 -14.36 -19.97 -10.74
C SER A 240 -13.86 -18.54 -10.88
N ILE A 241 -13.92 -17.97 -12.09
CA ILE A 241 -13.39 -16.62 -12.36
C ILE A 241 -14.46 -15.77 -13.05
N GLY A 242 -14.87 -14.70 -12.38
CA GLY A 242 -15.67 -13.63 -12.95
C GLY A 242 -14.79 -12.52 -13.51
N ILE A 243 -15.14 -11.98 -14.70
CA ILE A 243 -14.38 -10.91 -15.36
C ILE A 243 -15.31 -9.74 -15.63
N SER A 244 -14.84 -8.54 -15.29
CA SER A 244 -15.47 -7.27 -15.60
C SER A 244 -14.44 -6.36 -16.27
N GLN A 245 -14.88 -5.49 -17.16
CA GLN A 245 -14.06 -4.46 -17.80
C GLN A 245 -14.64 -3.08 -17.52
N SER A 246 -13.79 -2.09 -17.27
CA SER A 246 -14.22 -0.70 -17.20
C SER A 246 -14.70 -0.26 -18.57
N ASP A 247 -15.93 0.32 -18.61
CA ASP A 247 -16.51 0.90 -19.82
C ASP A 247 -16.28 2.43 -19.81
N GLU A 248 -16.36 3.07 -20.99
CA GLU A 248 -16.25 4.54 -21.14
C GLU A 248 -17.34 5.31 -20.35
N ASN A 249 -18.40 4.63 -19.92
CA ASN A 249 -19.58 5.18 -19.26
C ASN A 249 -19.69 4.87 -17.74
N ILE A 250 -18.65 4.40 -17.08
CA ILE A 250 -18.74 4.14 -15.64
C ILE A 250 -18.80 5.48 -14.89
N ASN A 251 -20.03 5.90 -14.59
CA ASN A 251 -20.31 6.88 -13.54
C ASN A 251 -20.03 6.23 -12.18
N ASP A 252 -19.43 6.99 -11.27
CA ASP A 252 -18.87 6.65 -9.96
C ASP A 252 -19.81 5.93 -8.95
N GLU A 253 -20.51 4.88 -9.32
CA GLU A 253 -21.28 4.07 -8.38
C GLU A 253 -20.68 2.66 -8.22
N ILE A 254 -19.54 2.62 -7.53
CA ILE A 254 -19.17 1.41 -6.79
C ILE A 254 -19.86 1.50 -5.42
N LYS A 255 -21.03 0.89 -5.33
CA LYS A 255 -21.69 0.62 -4.05
C LYS A 255 -21.10 -0.64 -3.42
#